data_01619a7fdd24af053155033db2fc345c
#
_entry.id   01619a7fdd24af053155033db2fc345c
#
_cell.length_a   1.000
_cell.length_b   1.000
_cell.length_c   1.000
_cell.angle_alpha   90.00
_cell.angle_beta   90.00
_cell.angle_gamma   90.00
#
_symmetry.space_group_name_H-M   'P 1'
#
loop_
_entity.id
_entity.type
_entity.pdbx_description
1 polymer ?
#
loop_
_entity_poly.entity_id
_entity_poly.type
_entity_poly.pdbx_seq_one_letter_code
_entity_poly.pdbx_strand_id
1 'polypeptide(L)'
;MRLAAGIKVSALIRAVEVAGGHAMVLARGDATAGSIAVVVRGRPDDAVFQPVMTDGGGYAYAEVARGDAIADWSARARRRDPDLWIVELDIPDAARFIADSLSVD
;
A
#
# COMPACT_ATOMS: atom_id res chain seq x y z
N MET A 1 -9.37 17.41 5.26
CA MET A 1 -10.37 16.46 4.77
C MET A 1 -9.72 15.14 4.39
N ARG A 2 -10.29 14.05 4.84
CA ARG A 2 -9.81 12.71 4.47
C ARG A 2 -10.45 12.26 3.19
N LEU A 3 -9.62 11.74 2.28
CA LEU A 3 -10.13 11.09 1.08
C LEU A 3 -10.53 9.65 1.41
N ALA A 4 -11.57 9.16 0.75
CA ALA A 4 -11.95 7.76 0.84
C ALA A 4 -10.84 6.86 0.31
N ALA A 5 -10.72 5.65 0.88
CA ALA A 5 -9.66 4.71 0.51
C ALA A 5 -9.65 4.40 -0.98
N GLY A 6 -10.82 4.16 -1.57
CA GLY A 6 -10.91 3.88 -3.01
C GLY A 6 -10.40 5.03 -3.87
N ILE A 7 -10.60 6.27 -3.45
CA ILE A 7 -10.10 7.46 -4.15
C ILE A 7 -8.58 7.53 -4.04
N LYS A 8 -8.03 7.25 -2.85
CA LYS A 8 -6.58 7.23 -2.66
C LYS A 8 -5.92 6.16 -3.53
N VAL A 9 -6.51 4.96 -3.59
CA VAL A 9 -6.00 3.88 -4.43
C VAL A 9 -6.01 4.28 -5.91
N SER A 10 -7.11 4.85 -6.38
CA SER A 10 -7.21 5.30 -7.77
C SER A 10 -6.18 6.39 -8.10
N ALA A 11 -5.98 7.33 -7.19
CA ALA A 11 -4.99 8.40 -7.37
C ALA A 11 -3.56 7.85 -7.41
N LEU A 12 -3.25 6.88 -6.54
CA LEU A 12 -1.95 6.23 -6.53
C LEU A 12 -1.68 5.51 -7.84
N ILE A 13 -2.64 4.71 -8.31
CA ILE A 13 -2.50 3.96 -9.56
C ILE A 13 -2.27 4.92 -10.73
N ARG A 14 -3.07 5.98 -10.80
CA ARG A 14 -2.94 6.96 -11.87
C ARG A 14 -1.57 7.65 -11.85
N ALA A 15 -1.11 8.05 -10.66
CA ALA A 15 0.20 8.71 -10.54
C ALA A 15 1.33 7.81 -11.00
N VAL A 16 1.29 6.53 -10.64
CA VAL A 16 2.30 5.55 -11.05
C VAL A 16 2.27 5.34 -12.56
N GLU A 17 1.09 5.19 -13.14
CA GLU A 17 0.95 4.96 -14.58
C GLU A 17 1.37 6.16 -15.41
N VAL A 18 1.04 7.35 -14.96
CA VAL A 18 1.47 8.60 -15.62
C VAL A 18 3.00 8.72 -15.63
N ALA A 19 3.64 8.24 -14.57
CA ALA A 19 5.10 8.24 -14.46
C ALA A 19 5.79 7.08 -15.19
N GLY A 20 5.02 6.24 -15.88
CA GLY A 20 5.57 5.15 -16.69
C GLY A 20 5.69 3.82 -15.98
N GLY A 21 5.20 3.71 -14.76
CA GLY A 21 5.21 2.46 -14.00
C GLY A 21 3.93 1.66 -14.18
N HIS A 22 3.82 0.61 -13.39
CA HIS A 22 2.63 -0.24 -13.34
C HIS A 22 2.10 -0.34 -11.92
N ALA A 23 0.79 -0.38 -11.78
CA ALA A 23 0.13 -0.56 -10.50
C ALA A 23 -1.13 -1.40 -10.68
N MET A 24 -1.43 -2.26 -9.70
CA MET A 24 -2.65 -3.05 -9.76
C MET A 24 -3.17 -3.37 -8.37
N VAL A 25 -4.48 -3.51 -8.26
CA VAL A 25 -5.12 -3.93 -7.02
C VAL A 25 -5.03 -5.45 -6.91
N LEU A 26 -4.34 -5.94 -5.89
CA LEU A 26 -4.25 -7.38 -5.60
C LEU A 26 -5.41 -7.84 -4.72
N ALA A 27 -5.88 -6.99 -3.81
CA ALA A 27 -7.04 -7.27 -2.98
C ALA A 27 -7.82 -5.98 -2.77
N ARG A 28 -9.11 -6.03 -3.04
CA ARG A 28 -10.00 -4.89 -2.88
C ARG A 28 -10.51 -4.83 -1.45
N GLY A 29 -10.43 -3.65 -0.84
CA GLY A 29 -10.90 -3.42 0.51
C GLY A 29 -12.13 -2.52 0.56
N ASP A 30 -12.41 -1.98 1.74
CA ASP A 30 -13.53 -1.06 1.91
C ASP A 30 -13.26 0.26 1.19
N ALA A 31 -14.21 0.70 0.39
CA ALA A 31 -14.04 1.87 -0.47
C ALA A 31 -13.88 3.17 0.31
N THR A 32 -14.43 3.23 1.52
CA THR A 32 -14.44 4.46 2.32
C THR A 32 -13.31 4.50 3.35
N ALA A 33 -13.17 3.46 4.17
CA ALA A 33 -12.34 3.50 5.38
C ALA A 33 -11.26 2.42 5.43
N GLY A 34 -11.11 1.61 4.40
CA GLY A 34 -10.13 0.52 4.42
C GLY A 34 -8.70 1.03 4.50
N SER A 35 -7.86 0.31 5.24
CA SER A 35 -6.41 0.56 5.22
C SER A 35 -5.83 0.09 3.90
N ILE A 36 -4.68 0.65 3.50
CA ILE A 36 -4.05 0.35 2.22
C ILE A 36 -2.62 -0.12 2.47
N ALA A 37 -2.36 -1.39 2.16
CA ALA A 37 -1.02 -1.95 2.15
C ALA A 37 -0.49 -1.93 0.72
N VAL A 38 0.81 -1.71 0.56
CA VAL A 38 1.43 -1.59 -0.76
C VAL A 38 2.54 -2.62 -0.89
N VAL A 39 2.44 -3.45 -1.93
CA VAL A 39 3.52 -4.37 -2.32
C VAL A 39 4.37 -3.64 -3.35
N VAL A 40 5.62 -3.39 -3.02
CA VAL A 40 6.57 -2.74 -3.93
C VAL A 40 7.42 -3.82 -4.59
N ARG A 41 7.33 -3.93 -5.92
CA ARG A 41 8.18 -4.85 -6.67
C ARG A 41 9.61 -4.37 -6.59
N GLY A 42 10.51 -5.28 -6.30
CA GLY A 42 11.92 -4.95 -6.15
C GLY A 42 12.85 -6.09 -6.49
N ARG A 43 14.13 -5.80 -6.49
CA ARG A 43 15.19 -6.77 -6.74
C ARG A 43 16.22 -6.68 -5.62
N PRO A 44 16.56 -7.80 -4.98
CA PRO A 44 16.14 -9.18 -5.30
C PRO A 44 14.72 -9.52 -4.85
N ASP A 45 14.12 -8.77 -3.93
CA ASP A 45 12.85 -9.14 -3.32
C ASP A 45 11.82 -8.03 -3.41
N ASP A 46 10.54 -8.43 -3.46
CA ASP A 46 9.43 -7.52 -3.22
C ASP A 46 9.30 -7.23 -1.74
N ALA A 47 8.70 -6.11 -1.37
CA ALA A 47 8.48 -5.73 0.03
C ALA A 47 7.07 -5.18 0.19
N VAL A 48 6.46 -5.40 1.37
CA VAL A 48 5.15 -4.86 1.70
C VAL A 48 5.30 -3.75 2.71
N PHE A 49 4.62 -2.63 2.44
CA PHE A 49 4.56 -1.48 3.33
C PHE A 49 3.12 -1.24 3.77
N GLN A 50 2.93 -0.92 5.04
CA GLN A 50 1.61 -0.52 5.54
C GLN A 50 1.77 0.53 6.64
N PRO A 51 0.71 1.29 6.96
CA PRO A 51 0.77 2.26 8.04
C PRO A 51 1.01 1.58 9.37
N VAL A 52 1.98 2.08 10.12
CA VAL A 52 2.24 1.64 11.50
C VAL A 52 2.24 2.87 12.39
N MET A 53 1.85 2.69 13.66
CA MET A 53 1.82 3.79 14.60
C MET A 53 3.25 4.20 14.96
N THR A 54 3.49 5.50 14.98
CA THR A 54 4.78 6.07 15.36
C THR A 54 4.76 6.49 16.84
N ASP A 55 5.95 6.74 17.39
CA ASP A 55 6.10 7.18 18.79
C ASP A 55 5.36 8.50 19.06
N GLY A 56 5.22 9.34 18.06
CA GLY A 56 4.49 10.61 18.19
C GLY A 56 2.98 10.50 18.11
N GLY A 57 2.43 9.29 17.99
CA GLY A 57 0.99 9.06 17.92
C GLY A 57 0.39 9.13 16.54
N GLY A 58 1.18 9.42 15.52
CA GLY A 58 0.74 9.38 14.13
C GLY A 58 1.03 8.04 13.49
N TYR A 59 0.90 7.99 12.17
CA TYR A 59 1.17 6.80 11.37
C TYR A 59 2.19 7.09 10.30
N ALA A 60 3.02 6.11 9.99
CA ALA A 60 3.94 6.17 8.87
C ALA A 60 3.98 4.81 8.18
N TYR A 61 4.21 4.80 6.87
CA TYR A 61 4.38 3.54 6.15
C TYR A 61 5.72 2.91 6.53
N ALA A 62 5.69 1.63 6.87
CA ALA A 62 6.88 0.88 7.22
C ALA A 62 6.81 -0.51 6.59
N GLU A 63 7.97 -1.09 6.30
CA GLU A 63 8.05 -2.43 5.75
C GLU A 63 7.62 -3.46 6.80
N VAL A 64 6.71 -4.35 6.44
CA VAL A 64 6.16 -5.37 7.35
C VAL A 64 6.38 -6.79 6.87
N ALA A 65 6.75 -6.99 5.61
CA ALA A 65 7.08 -8.31 5.06
C ALA A 65 7.93 -8.15 3.81
N ARG A 66 8.70 -9.19 3.48
CA ARG A 66 9.60 -9.15 2.32
C ARG A 66 9.75 -10.55 1.73
N GLY A 67 9.81 -10.61 0.39
CA GLY A 67 10.11 -11.84 -0.34
C GLY A 67 9.10 -12.95 -0.05
N ASP A 68 9.59 -14.11 0.31
CA ASP A 68 8.74 -15.29 0.50
C ASP A 68 7.75 -15.15 1.66
N ALA A 69 7.96 -14.20 2.57
CA ALA A 69 7.05 -13.95 3.68
C ALA A 69 5.76 -13.25 3.24
N ILE A 70 5.73 -12.70 2.03
CA ILE A 70 4.59 -11.86 1.59
C ILE A 70 3.30 -12.69 1.45
N ALA A 71 3.38 -13.91 0.92
CA ALA A 71 2.18 -14.72 0.73
C ALA A 71 1.49 -15.03 2.06
N ASP A 72 2.24 -15.45 3.07
CA ASP A 72 1.70 -15.71 4.41
C ASP A 72 1.19 -14.44 5.07
N TRP A 73 1.96 -13.36 4.95
CA TRP A 73 1.53 -12.06 5.48
C TRP A 73 0.18 -11.65 4.88
N SER A 74 0.05 -11.75 3.56
CA SER A 74 -1.15 -11.35 2.83
C SER A 74 -2.37 -12.15 3.29
N ALA A 75 -2.24 -13.47 3.40
CA ALA A 75 -3.33 -14.33 3.82
C ALA A 75 -3.78 -14.01 5.24
N ARG A 76 -2.84 -13.81 6.18
CA ARG A 76 -3.17 -13.47 7.57
C ARG A 76 -3.78 -12.08 7.68
N ALA A 77 -3.24 -11.12 6.95
CA ALA A 77 -3.72 -9.75 6.99
C ALA A 77 -5.16 -9.65 6.50
N ARG A 78 -5.48 -10.35 5.41
CA ARG A 78 -6.83 -10.34 4.85
C ARG A 78 -7.84 -11.04 5.76
N ARG A 79 -7.43 -12.11 6.46
CA ARG A 79 -8.31 -12.76 7.43
C ARG A 79 -8.61 -11.88 8.64
N ARG A 80 -7.59 -11.12 9.09
CA ARG A 80 -7.73 -10.23 10.24
C ARG A 80 -8.49 -8.97 9.91
N ASP A 81 -8.32 -8.46 8.69
CA ASP A 81 -8.93 -7.21 8.23
C ASP A 81 -9.44 -7.38 6.79
N PRO A 82 -10.71 -7.82 6.62
CA PRO A 82 -11.30 -7.98 5.28
C PRO A 82 -11.43 -6.66 4.51
N ASP A 83 -11.36 -5.52 5.20
CA ASP A 83 -11.46 -4.20 4.58
C ASP A 83 -10.13 -3.68 4.06
N LEU A 84 -9.06 -4.44 4.24
CA LEU A 84 -7.71 -4.07 3.82
C LEU A 84 -7.58 -4.13 2.30
N TRP A 85 -7.07 -3.05 1.73
CA TRP A 85 -6.63 -3.02 0.33
C TRP A 85 -5.18 -3.50 0.24
N ILE A 86 -4.86 -4.24 -0.81
CA ILE A 86 -3.48 -4.57 -1.14
C ILE A 86 -3.25 -4.16 -2.59
N VAL A 87 -2.31 -3.23 -2.80
CA VAL A 87 -2.01 -2.65 -4.12
C VAL A 87 -0.54 -2.92 -4.43
N GLU A 88 -0.25 -3.40 -5.64
CA GLU A 88 1.12 -3.64 -6.09
C GLU A 88 1.61 -2.48 -6.94
N LEU A 89 2.83 -2.02 -6.67
CA LEU A 89 3.51 -1.01 -7.48
C LEU A 89 4.77 -1.59 -8.09
N ASP A 90 4.97 -1.31 -9.37
CA ASP A 90 6.20 -1.63 -10.10
C ASP A 90 6.71 -0.35 -10.75
N ILE A 91 7.52 0.40 -10.01
CA ILE A 91 8.07 1.68 -10.44
C ILE A 91 9.30 2.01 -9.60
N PRO A 92 10.37 2.59 -10.20
CA PRO A 92 11.47 3.12 -9.39
C PRO A 92 10.97 4.19 -8.42
N ASP A 93 11.61 4.24 -7.25
CA ASP A 93 11.28 5.26 -6.23
C ASP A 93 9.82 5.19 -5.76
N ALA A 94 9.31 3.97 -5.58
CA ALA A 94 7.93 3.73 -5.19
C ALA A 94 7.56 4.42 -3.87
N ALA A 95 8.51 4.59 -2.95
CA ALA A 95 8.27 5.24 -1.66
C ALA A 95 7.73 6.67 -1.82
N ARG A 96 8.19 7.38 -2.85
CA ARG A 96 7.71 8.74 -3.12
C ARG A 96 6.22 8.74 -3.49
N PHE A 97 5.79 7.77 -4.30
CA PHE A 97 4.39 7.67 -4.70
C PHE A 97 3.50 7.31 -3.51
N ILE A 98 3.98 6.44 -2.64
CA ILE A 98 3.26 6.10 -1.39
C ILE A 98 3.10 7.35 -0.53
N ALA A 99 4.19 8.09 -0.31
CA ALA A 99 4.16 9.31 0.50
C ALA A 99 3.20 10.35 -0.07
N ASP A 100 3.26 10.56 -1.38
CA ASP A 100 2.46 11.61 -2.03
C ASP A 100 0.97 11.27 -2.09
N SER A 101 0.64 10.00 -2.29
CA SER A 101 -0.75 9.58 -2.54
C SER A 101 -1.43 8.99 -1.33
N LEU A 102 -0.68 8.42 -0.39
CA LEU A 102 -1.21 7.67 0.75
C LEU A 102 -0.80 8.26 2.10
N SER A 103 -0.38 9.53 2.13
CA SER A 103 -0.01 10.15 3.40
C SER A 103 -1.16 10.04 4.40
N VAL A 104 -0.81 9.70 5.64
CA VAL A 104 -1.78 9.51 6.72
C VAL A 104 -1.74 10.76 7.61
N ASP A 105 -2.85 11.45 7.67
CA ASP A 105 -2.98 12.67 8.48
C ASP A 105 -3.23 12.35 9.94
#